data_2abb5b20bd3cb894d3a11bb27e6c0e8b
#
_entry.id   2abb5b20bd3cb894d3a11bb27e6c0e8b
#
_cell.length_a   1.000
_cell.length_b   1.000
_cell.length_c   1.000
_cell.angle_alpha   90.00
_cell.angle_beta   90.00
_cell.angle_gamma   90.00
#
_symmetry.space_group_name_H-M   'P 1'
#
loop_
_entity.id
_entity.type
_entity.pdbx_description
1 polymer ?
#
loop_
_entity_poly.entity_id
_entity_poly.type
_entity_poly.pdbx_seq_one_letter_code
_entity_poly.pdbx_strand_id
1 'polypeptide(L)'
;YEERKYKSYNDFFTRRIKEGKRQINFSEDVLISPSDGNATAVPISEKTVLSIKNTEYTLGELLRDDELAQEFRGGTCFIIRLAVDNYHRYCYVCSGKKSKNIHIKGVLHTVNPVAAEHAPIYKENSREYTVIQSEKFGKVLQMEVGALVVGKISNYHTGECSVEKGCEKGMFEFGGS
;
A
#
# COMPACT_ATOMS: atom_id res chain seq x y z
N TYR A 1 -13.71 17.48 5.28
CA TYR A 1 -14.47 16.33 4.77
C TYR A 1 -15.81 16.78 4.20
N GLU A 2 -16.44 15.94 3.34
CA GLU A 2 -17.79 16.15 2.89
C GLU A 2 -18.76 16.13 4.08
N GLU A 3 -19.66 17.12 4.14
CA GLU A 3 -20.70 17.20 5.18
C GLU A 3 -21.92 16.43 4.73
N ARG A 4 -22.06 15.19 5.19
CA ARG A 4 -23.19 14.32 4.90
C ARG A 4 -23.45 13.35 6.05
N LYS A 5 -24.64 12.78 6.07
CA LYS A 5 -24.93 11.67 6.98
C LYS A 5 -24.27 10.39 6.46
N TYR A 6 -23.52 9.72 7.29
CA TYR A 6 -22.91 8.43 6.99
C TYR A 6 -23.87 7.30 7.35
N LYS A 7 -23.97 6.32 6.47
CA LYS A 7 -24.90 5.18 6.63
C LYS A 7 -24.31 4.05 7.46
N SER A 8 -22.97 3.99 7.58
CA SER A 8 -22.25 2.96 8.32
C SER A 8 -20.89 3.49 8.77
N TYR A 9 -20.21 2.75 9.65
CA TYR A 9 -18.85 3.06 10.06
C TYR A 9 -17.89 3.00 8.86
N ASN A 10 -18.04 2.02 7.97
CA ASN A 10 -17.20 1.94 6.76
C ASN A 10 -17.44 3.12 5.81
N ASP A 11 -18.67 3.60 5.68
CA ASP A 11 -18.99 4.80 4.91
C ASP A 11 -18.32 6.06 5.48
N PHE A 12 -18.24 6.18 6.81
CA PHE A 12 -17.48 7.22 7.48
C PHE A 12 -15.96 7.03 7.32
N PHE A 13 -15.48 5.80 7.43
CA PHE A 13 -14.07 5.47 7.33
C PHE A 13 -13.52 5.80 5.93
N THR A 14 -14.30 5.52 4.90
CA THR A 14 -13.96 5.80 3.50
C THR A 14 -14.42 7.18 3.02
N ARG A 15 -14.72 8.12 3.94
CA ARG A 15 -15.17 9.47 3.65
C ARG A 15 -14.24 10.19 2.67
N ARG A 16 -14.77 11.17 1.95
CA ARG A 16 -13.99 12.01 1.02
C ARG A 16 -13.58 13.34 1.67
N ILE A 17 -12.43 13.83 1.27
CA ILE A 17 -12.02 15.22 1.52
C ILE A 17 -12.75 16.09 0.49
N LYS A 18 -13.25 17.26 0.91
CA LYS A 18 -13.84 18.26 0.02
C LYS A 18 -12.80 18.64 -1.05
N GLU A 19 -13.26 18.82 -2.28
CA GLU A 19 -12.42 19.25 -3.39
C GLU A 19 -11.64 20.52 -3.05
N GLY A 20 -10.38 20.61 -3.51
CA GLY A 20 -9.48 21.72 -3.25
C GLY A 20 -8.94 21.84 -1.81
N LYS A 21 -9.36 20.96 -0.87
CA LYS A 21 -8.88 21.02 0.52
C LYS A 21 -7.59 20.23 0.76
N ARG A 22 -7.12 19.46 -0.20
CA ARG A 22 -5.81 18.82 -0.19
C ARG A 22 -4.98 19.36 -1.35
N GLN A 23 -3.91 20.07 -1.03
CA GLN A 23 -2.97 20.55 -2.03
C GLN A 23 -2.05 19.40 -2.45
N ILE A 24 -1.88 19.23 -3.75
CA ILE A 24 -0.96 18.26 -4.36
C ILE A 24 0.11 19.05 -5.11
N ASN A 25 1.36 18.67 -4.92
CA ASN A 25 2.45 19.21 -5.71
C ASN A 25 2.51 18.49 -7.06
N PHE A 26 2.13 19.16 -8.13
CA PHE A 26 2.14 18.63 -9.50
C PHE A 26 3.47 18.82 -10.24
N SER A 27 4.52 19.36 -9.59
CA SER A 27 5.85 19.47 -10.20
C SER A 27 6.35 18.09 -10.63
N GLU A 28 6.79 17.94 -11.89
CA GLU A 28 7.11 16.66 -12.50
C GLU A 28 8.29 15.94 -11.83
N ASP A 29 9.17 16.67 -11.17
CA ASP A 29 10.38 16.21 -10.49
C ASP A 29 10.16 15.83 -9.02
N VAL A 30 8.91 15.80 -8.55
CA VAL A 30 8.55 15.50 -7.17
C VAL A 30 7.63 14.29 -7.11
N LEU A 31 7.99 13.28 -6.31
CA LEU A 31 7.06 12.25 -5.85
C LEU A 31 6.21 12.80 -4.71
N ILE A 32 4.93 12.47 -4.70
CA ILE A 32 4.03 12.84 -3.60
C ILE A 32 3.79 11.64 -2.67
N SER A 33 3.39 11.90 -1.43
CA SER A 33 2.88 10.83 -0.57
C SER A 33 1.56 10.29 -1.13
N PRO A 34 1.38 8.96 -1.24
CA PRO A 34 0.12 8.39 -1.69
C PRO A 34 -1.02 8.58 -0.68
N SER A 35 -0.70 8.74 0.61
CA SER A 35 -1.69 8.80 1.69
C SER A 35 -1.20 9.63 2.86
N ASP A 36 -2.06 9.87 3.84
CA ASP A 36 -1.66 10.31 5.18
C ASP A 36 -0.87 9.22 5.88
N GLY A 37 -0.16 9.56 6.93
CA GLY A 37 0.52 8.60 7.81
C GLY A 37 1.94 9.00 8.17
N ASN A 38 2.58 8.16 8.96
CA ASN A 38 3.99 8.30 9.32
C ASN A 38 4.85 7.59 8.28
N ALA A 39 5.76 8.31 7.65
CA ALA A 39 6.66 7.79 6.64
C ALA A 39 8.02 7.42 7.22
N THR A 40 8.54 6.27 6.81
CA THR A 40 9.91 5.83 7.08
C THR A 40 10.56 5.46 5.76
N ALA A 41 11.78 5.95 5.51
CA ALA A 41 12.57 5.61 4.34
C ALA A 41 13.62 4.55 4.69
N VAL A 42 13.70 3.49 3.89
CA VAL A 42 14.64 2.38 4.06
C VAL A 42 15.38 2.15 2.74
N PRO A 43 16.72 2.28 2.71
CA PRO A 43 17.51 1.91 1.53
C PRO A 43 17.35 0.42 1.23
N ILE A 44 17.22 0.08 -0.06
CA ILE A 44 17.07 -1.31 -0.50
C ILE A 44 18.44 -1.89 -0.84
N SER A 45 18.84 -2.91 -0.10
CA SER A 45 20.05 -3.73 -0.32
C SER A 45 19.67 -5.22 -0.36
N GLU A 46 20.64 -6.10 -0.64
CA GLU A 46 20.42 -7.56 -0.57
C GLU A 46 20.00 -8.06 0.81
N LYS A 47 20.42 -7.35 1.86
CA LYS A 47 20.18 -7.73 3.27
C LYS A 47 19.04 -6.96 3.90
N THR A 48 18.32 -6.14 3.13
CA THR A 48 17.26 -5.31 3.69
C THR A 48 16.08 -6.16 4.10
N VAL A 49 15.71 -6.05 5.37
CA VAL A 49 14.50 -6.61 5.95
C VAL A 49 13.55 -5.46 6.27
N LEU A 50 12.34 -5.55 5.76
CA LEU A 50 11.28 -4.58 5.93
C LEU A 50 10.33 -5.04 7.01
N SER A 51 10.21 -4.28 8.11
CA SER A 51 9.24 -4.56 9.17
C SER A 51 7.90 -3.89 8.85
N ILE A 52 6.92 -4.69 8.47
CA ILE A 52 5.59 -4.23 8.06
C ILE A 52 4.54 -4.92 8.93
N LYS A 53 3.82 -4.15 9.76
CA LYS A 53 2.73 -4.65 10.61
C LYS A 53 3.14 -5.84 11.48
N ASN A 54 4.30 -5.75 12.12
CA ASN A 54 4.91 -6.78 12.99
C ASN A 54 5.30 -8.07 12.25
N THR A 55 5.46 -8.02 10.93
CA THR A 55 6.01 -9.10 10.12
C THR A 55 7.24 -8.58 9.40
N GLU A 56 8.30 -9.36 9.40
CA GLU A 56 9.53 -9.06 8.68
C GLU A 56 9.49 -9.73 7.30
N TYR A 57 9.91 -8.98 6.28
CA TYR A 57 9.98 -9.43 4.90
C TYR A 57 11.31 -9.02 4.28
N THR A 58 11.93 -9.91 3.56
CA THR A 58 12.82 -9.51 2.45
C THR A 58 11.97 -8.90 1.33
N LEU A 59 12.57 -8.16 0.41
CA LEU A 59 11.80 -7.59 -0.70
C LEU A 59 11.21 -8.68 -1.60
N GLY A 60 11.97 -9.77 -1.84
CA GLY A 60 11.48 -10.93 -2.62
C GLY A 60 10.24 -11.58 -1.99
N GLU A 61 10.27 -11.83 -0.68
CA GLU A 61 9.10 -12.35 0.06
C GLU A 61 7.92 -11.40 0.03
N LEU A 62 8.18 -10.09 0.15
CA LEU A 62 7.14 -9.07 0.09
C LEU A 62 6.43 -9.04 -1.26
N LEU A 63 7.19 -9.15 -2.36
CA LEU A 63 6.68 -9.12 -3.73
C LEU A 63 6.23 -10.50 -4.22
N ARG A 64 6.73 -11.58 -3.63
CA ARG A 64 6.69 -12.96 -4.16
C ARG A 64 7.25 -13.03 -5.58
N ASP A 65 8.28 -12.23 -5.84
CA ASP A 65 8.95 -12.09 -7.13
C ASP A 65 10.39 -11.62 -6.89
N ASP A 66 11.33 -12.56 -6.95
CA ASP A 66 12.74 -12.28 -6.69
C ASP A 66 13.40 -11.51 -7.84
N GLU A 67 12.96 -11.71 -9.08
CA GLU A 67 13.48 -10.99 -10.24
C GLU A 67 13.08 -9.52 -10.16
N LEU A 68 11.80 -9.24 -9.90
CA LEU A 68 11.32 -7.88 -9.70
C LEU A 68 12.00 -7.22 -8.48
N ALA A 69 12.20 -7.95 -7.39
CA ALA A 69 12.88 -7.43 -6.21
C ALA A 69 14.31 -6.97 -6.50
N GLN A 70 15.03 -7.68 -7.38
CA GLN A 70 16.39 -7.31 -7.79
C GLN A 70 16.42 -5.99 -8.57
N GLU A 71 15.39 -5.68 -9.35
CA GLU A 71 15.31 -4.43 -10.10
C GLU A 71 15.24 -3.18 -9.20
N PHE A 72 14.79 -3.34 -7.95
CA PHE A 72 14.70 -2.25 -6.97
C PHE A 72 15.91 -2.13 -6.05
N ARG A 73 16.95 -2.95 -6.23
CA ARG A 73 18.21 -2.81 -5.47
C ARG A 73 18.86 -1.46 -5.70
N GLY A 74 19.36 -0.86 -4.64
CA GLY A 74 19.93 0.50 -4.66
C GLY A 74 18.89 1.61 -4.64
N GLY A 75 17.61 1.25 -4.70
CA GLY A 75 16.51 2.18 -4.52
C GLY A 75 16.19 2.47 -3.05
N THR A 76 15.06 3.12 -2.82
CA THR A 76 14.55 3.43 -1.48
C THR A 76 13.11 2.97 -1.34
N CYS A 77 12.83 2.25 -0.27
CA CYS A 77 11.47 1.87 0.12
C CYS A 77 10.92 2.91 1.11
N PHE A 78 9.78 3.52 0.78
CA PHE A 78 9.02 4.38 1.69
C PHE A 78 7.87 3.58 2.29
N ILE A 79 7.93 3.35 3.60
CA ILE A 79 6.87 2.67 4.35
C ILE A 79 6.00 3.75 4.99
N ILE A 80 4.73 3.84 4.57
CA ILE A 80 3.77 4.80 5.08
C ILE A 80 2.74 4.07 5.93
N ARG A 81 2.72 4.37 7.23
CA ARG A 81 1.84 3.73 8.20
C ARG A 81 0.68 4.65 8.56
N LEU A 82 -0.52 4.23 8.19
CA LEU A 82 -1.75 4.92 8.55
C LEU A 82 -2.20 4.52 9.95
N ALA A 83 -2.63 5.50 10.73
CA ALA A 83 -3.40 5.30 11.96
C ALA A 83 -4.91 5.30 11.65
N VAL A 84 -5.73 4.83 12.59
CA VAL A 84 -7.19 4.67 12.38
C VAL A 84 -7.90 5.99 12.08
N ASP A 85 -7.40 7.09 12.58
CA ASP A 85 -7.93 8.45 12.38
C ASP A 85 -7.47 9.10 11.07
N ASN A 86 -6.47 8.54 10.39
CA ASN A 86 -5.99 9.06 9.13
C ASN A 86 -7.04 8.91 8.00
N TYR A 87 -6.76 9.54 6.87
CA TYR A 87 -7.53 9.41 5.65
C TYR A 87 -7.14 8.14 4.92
N HIS A 88 -8.08 7.23 4.70
CA HIS A 88 -7.80 5.88 4.20
C HIS A 88 -7.96 5.71 2.69
N ARG A 89 -8.13 6.81 1.94
CA ARG A 89 -8.00 6.80 0.48
C ARG A 89 -6.58 7.17 0.10
N TYR A 90 -6.11 6.63 -0.99
CA TYR A 90 -4.75 6.83 -1.48
C TYR A 90 -4.74 7.13 -2.97
N CYS A 91 -3.68 7.82 -3.43
CA CYS A 91 -3.51 8.27 -4.80
C CYS A 91 -2.24 7.71 -5.44
N TYR A 92 -2.11 7.88 -6.75
CA TYR A 92 -0.87 7.59 -7.46
C TYR A 92 0.21 8.61 -7.11
N VAL A 93 1.42 8.13 -6.82
CA VAL A 93 2.55 8.96 -6.38
C VAL A 93 3.22 9.73 -7.51
N CYS A 94 3.08 9.26 -8.75
CA CYS A 94 3.60 9.87 -9.98
C CYS A 94 2.71 9.51 -11.17
N SER A 95 2.89 10.23 -12.27
CA SER A 95 2.30 9.88 -13.57
C SER A 95 3.14 8.83 -14.27
N GLY A 96 2.48 8.01 -15.11
CA GLY A 96 3.13 6.99 -15.91
C GLY A 96 2.19 5.90 -16.39
N LYS A 97 2.74 4.89 -17.02
CA LYS A 97 2.00 3.67 -17.41
C LYS A 97 2.13 2.63 -16.30
N LYS A 98 1.03 2.28 -15.68
CA LYS A 98 1.02 1.23 -14.64
C LYS A 98 0.79 -0.16 -15.24
N SER A 99 1.41 -1.16 -14.63
CA SER A 99 1.13 -2.57 -14.87
C SER A 99 -0.27 -2.97 -14.35
N LYS A 100 -0.74 -4.16 -14.71
CA LYS A 100 -1.84 -4.80 -13.97
C LYS A 100 -1.48 -4.91 -12.49
N ASN A 101 -2.48 -4.89 -11.63
CA ASN A 101 -2.28 -5.12 -10.20
C ASN A 101 -1.97 -6.59 -9.94
N ILE A 102 -1.04 -6.84 -9.03
CA ILE A 102 -0.70 -8.17 -8.52
C ILE A 102 -1.23 -8.26 -7.10
N HIS A 103 -2.19 -9.15 -6.89
CA HIS A 103 -2.76 -9.41 -5.57
C HIS A 103 -2.08 -10.61 -4.92
N ILE A 104 -1.58 -10.44 -3.71
CA ILE A 104 -1.00 -11.49 -2.88
C ILE A 104 -1.94 -11.71 -1.69
N LYS A 105 -2.59 -12.87 -1.69
CA LYS A 105 -3.51 -13.24 -0.61
C LYS A 105 -2.75 -13.39 0.70
N GLY A 106 -3.25 -12.78 1.76
CA GLY A 106 -2.75 -12.97 3.11
C GLY A 106 -3.02 -14.39 3.61
N VAL A 107 -2.20 -14.84 4.54
CA VAL A 107 -2.35 -16.13 5.20
C VAL A 107 -2.35 -15.87 6.70
N LEU A 108 -3.43 -16.28 7.37
CA LEU A 108 -3.50 -16.31 8.82
C LEU A 108 -3.50 -17.78 9.24
N HIS A 109 -2.37 -18.28 9.70
CA HIS A 109 -2.33 -19.58 10.36
C HIS A 109 -2.80 -19.39 11.81
N THR A 110 -4.06 -19.69 12.08
CA THR A 110 -4.54 -19.90 13.44
C THR A 110 -4.00 -21.23 13.91
N VAL A 111 -2.91 -21.18 14.66
CA VAL A 111 -2.45 -22.36 15.39
C VAL A 111 -3.37 -22.54 16.60
N ASN A 112 -3.87 -23.77 16.80
CA ASN A 112 -4.56 -24.16 18.04
C ASN A 112 -3.74 -23.65 19.24
N PRO A 113 -4.36 -22.99 20.26
CA PRO A 113 -3.65 -22.44 21.42
C PRO A 113 -2.65 -23.38 22.09
N VAL A 114 -2.89 -24.70 22.02
CA VAL A 114 -2.00 -25.75 22.55
C VAL A 114 -0.71 -25.90 21.73
N ALA A 115 -0.70 -25.52 20.46
CA ALA A 115 0.49 -25.57 19.58
C ALA A 115 1.25 -24.23 19.53
N ALA A 116 0.69 -23.15 20.07
CA ALA A 116 1.29 -21.82 20.05
C ALA A 116 2.56 -21.68 20.92
N GLU A 117 2.79 -22.60 21.84
CA GLU A 117 3.99 -22.62 22.67
C GLU A 117 5.27 -23.05 21.91
N HIS A 118 5.14 -23.63 20.71
CA HIS A 118 6.27 -24.23 19.99
C HIS A 118 6.33 -23.92 18.48
N ALA A 119 5.42 -23.14 17.91
CA ALA A 119 5.48 -22.77 16.51
C ALA A 119 5.30 -21.25 16.33
N PRO A 120 6.14 -20.56 15.54
CA PRO A 120 5.92 -19.16 15.22
C PRO A 120 4.58 -19.01 14.48
N ILE A 121 3.71 -18.12 14.98
CA ILE A 121 2.47 -17.77 14.30
C ILE A 121 2.86 -17.06 13.01
N TYR A 122 2.80 -17.78 11.91
CA TYR A 122 3.10 -17.21 10.60
C TYR A 122 1.88 -16.42 10.10
N LYS A 123 2.04 -15.13 10.00
CA LYS A 123 1.00 -14.22 9.55
C LYS A 123 1.52 -13.42 8.36
N GLU A 124 0.96 -13.66 7.20
CA GLU A 124 1.18 -12.80 6.04
C GLU A 124 -0.02 -11.86 5.82
N ASN A 125 0.27 -10.58 5.63
CA ASN A 125 -0.76 -9.62 5.30
C ASN A 125 -1.16 -9.74 3.83
N SER A 126 -2.47 -9.66 3.56
CA SER A 126 -2.97 -9.45 2.20
C SER A 126 -2.41 -8.14 1.65
N ARG A 127 -1.93 -8.15 0.42
CA ARG A 127 -1.30 -6.99 -0.20
C ARG A 127 -1.55 -6.98 -1.70
N GLU A 128 -1.53 -5.80 -2.27
CA GLU A 128 -1.70 -5.62 -3.70
C GLU A 128 -0.71 -4.56 -4.18
N TYR A 129 -0.04 -4.80 -5.30
CA TYR A 129 0.90 -3.84 -5.85
C TYR A 129 0.76 -3.66 -7.36
N THR A 130 1.29 -2.55 -7.85
CA THR A 130 1.47 -2.24 -9.26
C THR A 130 2.82 -1.55 -9.47
N VAL A 131 3.41 -1.74 -10.64
CA VAL A 131 4.62 -1.03 -11.07
C VAL A 131 4.21 0.07 -12.03
N ILE A 132 4.61 1.30 -11.74
CA ILE A 132 4.40 2.47 -12.58
C ILE A 132 5.70 2.76 -13.32
N GLN A 133 5.68 2.72 -14.63
CA GLN A 133 6.77 3.18 -15.47
C GLN A 133 6.64 4.70 -15.66
N SER A 134 7.41 5.45 -14.89
CA SER A 134 7.44 6.91 -14.93
C SER A 134 8.60 7.39 -15.82
N GLU A 135 8.38 8.44 -16.58
CA GLU A 135 9.45 9.07 -17.40
C GLU A 135 10.55 9.70 -16.54
N LYS A 136 10.19 10.25 -15.40
CA LYS A 136 11.12 10.98 -14.50
C LYS A 136 11.79 10.07 -13.48
N PHE A 137 11.05 9.09 -12.93
CA PHE A 137 11.50 8.29 -11.79
C PHE A 137 11.84 6.84 -12.17
N GLY A 138 11.70 6.47 -13.45
CA GLY A 138 11.86 5.09 -13.86
C GLY A 138 10.76 4.19 -13.28
N LYS A 139 11.11 3.03 -12.75
CA LYS A 139 10.17 2.10 -12.13
C LYS A 139 9.84 2.52 -10.70
N VAL A 140 8.58 2.75 -10.44
CA VAL A 140 8.04 3.05 -9.09
C VAL A 140 7.03 1.97 -8.74
N LEU A 141 7.30 1.19 -7.70
CA LEU A 141 6.38 0.19 -7.19
C LEU A 141 5.52 0.82 -6.08
N GLN A 142 4.21 0.73 -6.23
CA GLN A 142 3.26 1.17 -5.22
C GLN A 142 2.46 -0.01 -4.72
N MET A 143 2.50 -0.25 -3.39
CA MET A 143 1.89 -1.40 -2.73
C MET A 143 0.98 -0.95 -1.60
N GLU A 144 -0.18 -1.54 -1.54
CA GLU A 144 -1.11 -1.47 -0.41
C GLU A 144 -1.02 -2.75 0.42
N VAL A 145 -0.88 -2.61 1.74
CA VAL A 145 -0.82 -3.74 2.66
C VAL A 145 -1.99 -3.69 3.63
N GLY A 146 -2.86 -4.68 3.55
CA GLY A 146 -4.02 -4.83 4.42
C GLY A 146 -3.63 -5.12 5.87
N ALA A 147 -4.51 -4.79 6.81
CA ALA A 147 -4.42 -5.13 8.22
C ALA A 147 -5.54 -6.10 8.60
N LEU A 148 -5.44 -6.74 9.78
CA LEU A 148 -6.41 -7.72 10.26
C LEU A 148 -7.86 -7.21 10.26
N VAL A 149 -8.08 -5.94 10.61
CA VAL A 149 -9.41 -5.32 10.69
C VAL A 149 -9.68 -4.40 9.49
N VAL A 150 -8.64 -3.84 8.89
CA VAL A 150 -8.67 -2.96 7.73
C VAL A 150 -7.93 -3.67 6.59
N GLY A 151 -8.43 -4.84 6.21
CA GLY A 151 -7.76 -5.75 5.27
C GLY A 151 -8.24 -5.61 3.83
N LYS A 152 -9.39 -5.01 3.60
CA LYS A 152 -9.95 -4.89 2.26
C LYS A 152 -9.28 -3.74 1.51
N ILE A 153 -8.59 -4.09 0.43
CA ILE A 153 -7.96 -3.17 -0.52
C ILE A 153 -8.90 -3.04 -1.71
N SER A 154 -9.34 -1.81 -2.01
CA SER A 154 -10.26 -1.52 -3.11
C SER A 154 -9.60 -0.56 -4.09
N ASN A 155 -8.93 -1.11 -5.11
CA ASN A 155 -8.33 -0.36 -6.20
C ASN A 155 -9.33 -0.18 -7.36
N TYR A 156 -9.39 1.02 -7.95
CA TYR A 156 -10.35 1.32 -9.01
C TYR A 156 -9.97 0.73 -10.37
N HIS A 157 -8.68 0.65 -10.66
CA HIS A 157 -8.15 0.13 -11.93
C HIS A 157 -7.20 -1.01 -11.66
N THR A 158 -7.60 -2.22 -12.01
CA THR A 158 -6.78 -3.44 -11.80
C THR A 158 -5.95 -3.81 -13.03
N GLY A 159 -6.35 -3.40 -14.23
CA GLY A 159 -5.62 -3.62 -15.49
C GLY A 159 -4.49 -2.64 -15.74
N GLU A 160 -3.78 -2.81 -16.84
CA GLU A 160 -2.81 -1.84 -17.33
C GLU A 160 -3.51 -0.58 -17.83
N CYS A 161 -3.00 0.59 -17.44
CA CYS A 161 -3.49 1.88 -17.93
C CYS A 161 -2.47 2.99 -17.64
N SER A 162 -2.67 4.14 -18.28
CA SER A 162 -1.99 5.37 -17.90
C SER A 162 -2.64 5.95 -16.65
N VAL A 163 -1.80 6.46 -15.76
CA VAL A 163 -2.23 7.09 -14.50
C VAL A 163 -1.58 8.44 -14.31
N GLU A 164 -2.25 9.32 -13.60
CA GLU A 164 -1.78 10.66 -13.31
C GLU A 164 -1.49 10.82 -11.82
N LYS A 165 -0.42 11.54 -11.52
CA LYS A 165 -0.04 11.89 -10.15
C LYS A 165 -1.19 12.57 -9.42
N GLY A 166 -1.49 12.10 -8.19
CA GLY A 166 -2.54 12.65 -7.36
C GLY A 166 -3.95 12.14 -7.66
N CYS A 167 -4.16 11.44 -8.80
CA CYS A 167 -5.42 10.75 -9.04
C CYS A 167 -5.64 9.65 -8.01
N GLU A 168 -6.86 9.54 -7.49
CA GLU A 168 -7.22 8.54 -6.49
C GLU A 168 -7.07 7.13 -7.07
N LYS A 169 -6.22 6.31 -6.44
CA LYS A 169 -5.97 4.92 -6.84
C LYS A 169 -6.98 3.98 -6.22
N GLY A 170 -7.35 4.25 -4.97
CA GLY A 170 -8.25 3.39 -4.22
C GLY A 170 -8.38 3.77 -2.75
N MET A 171 -8.84 2.81 -1.96
CA MET A 171 -9.06 3.00 -0.53
C MET A 171 -8.91 1.70 0.24
N PHE A 172 -8.59 1.83 1.53
CA PHE A 172 -8.76 0.75 2.49
C PHE A 172 -10.15 0.77 3.08
N GLU A 173 -10.72 -0.40 3.27
CA GLU A 173 -12.02 -0.59 3.90
C GLU A 173 -11.93 -1.56 5.08
N PHE A 174 -12.91 -1.49 5.99
CA PHE A 174 -13.08 -2.49 7.03
C PHE A 174 -13.47 -3.84 6.43
N GLY A 175 -12.96 -4.92 7.05
CA GLY A 175 -13.18 -6.29 6.58
C GLY A 175 -12.09 -6.77 5.63
N GLY A 176 -12.33 -7.92 4.98
CA GLY A 176 -11.41 -8.47 3.98
C GLY A 176 -10.24 -9.29 4.55
N SER A 177 -10.39 -9.85 5.73
CA SER A 177 -9.46 -10.84 6.31
C SER A 177 -9.85 -12.25 5.90
#